data_4d3157a9aa631a0db4a3a8053c82e00e
#
_entry.id   4d3157a9aa631a0db4a3a8053c82e00e
#
_cell.length_a   1.000
_cell.length_b   1.000
_cell.length_c   1.000
_cell.angle_alpha   90.00
_cell.angle_beta   90.00
_cell.angle_gamma   90.00
#
_symmetry.space_group_name_H-M   'P 1'
#
loop_
_entity.id
_entity.type
_entity.pdbx_description
1 polymer ?
#
loop_
_entity_poly.entity_id
_entity_poly.type
_entity_poly.pdbx_seq_one_letter_code
_entity_poly.pdbx_strand_id
1 'polypeptide(L)'
;MLIALAFIVGPARADEPIEIFDAHMHYNWEPKPHYSVDEVLALFKKHRVTGILATSRPNTGTHALMDAKPQGLQVVPFIRPYRVRADIQTWFGDPFIFDLVQEEFKRGYYRGIGEFHISGKAAENEWVKKTVDFAVEHDLYLHAHADDVAVEILMRHNPRARIIWAHTGFGLSTDRVSEMLSKYPKLWGELSYRGGIVDGSGKLTAEWRALFERYPDRFLLGSDTWINERWGSYGDIMAGYRAWLAQLTPKIAVQIAHGNAKALFGSER
;
A
#
# COMPACT_ATOMS: atom_id res chain seq x y z
N MET A 1 62.31 -10.64 0.44
CA MET A 1 61.61 -9.47 1.01
C MET A 1 60.11 -9.70 0.77
N LEU A 2 59.39 -10.26 1.76
CA LEU A 2 57.95 -10.51 1.69
C LEU A 2 57.23 -9.23 2.13
N ILE A 3 56.41 -8.70 1.24
CA ILE A 3 55.54 -7.58 1.56
C ILE A 3 54.21 -8.17 2.08
N ALA A 4 53.94 -7.99 3.38
CA ALA A 4 52.67 -8.36 3.98
C ALA A 4 51.62 -7.28 3.61
N LEU A 5 50.61 -7.64 2.81
CA LEU A 5 49.43 -6.83 2.61
C LEU A 5 48.54 -6.91 3.86
N ALA A 6 48.50 -5.83 4.63
CA ALA A 6 47.50 -5.67 5.71
C ALA A 6 46.15 -5.34 5.09
N PHE A 7 45.20 -6.27 5.21
CA PHE A 7 43.77 -5.96 4.92
C PHE A 7 43.24 -5.05 6.05
N ILE A 8 43.00 -3.79 5.72
CA ILE A 8 42.27 -2.86 6.60
C ILE A 8 40.80 -3.28 6.52
N VAL A 9 40.33 -4.02 7.52
CA VAL A 9 38.90 -4.21 7.75
C VAL A 9 38.36 -2.88 8.24
N GLY A 10 37.67 -2.13 7.37
CA GLY A 10 36.97 -0.92 7.76
C GLY A 10 35.93 -1.23 8.85
N PRO A 11 35.55 -0.23 9.70
CA PRO A 11 34.54 -0.43 10.73
C PRO A 11 33.26 -0.94 10.08
N ALA A 12 32.68 -2.02 10.63
CA ALA A 12 31.37 -2.52 10.25
C ALA A 12 30.38 -1.33 10.32
N ARG A 13 29.83 -0.93 9.19
CA ARG A 13 28.75 0.05 9.14
C ARG A 13 27.64 -0.52 10.01
N ALA A 14 27.22 0.21 11.06
CA ALA A 14 26.01 -0.14 11.77
C ALA A 14 24.92 -0.36 10.72
N ASP A 15 24.31 -1.56 10.72
CA ASP A 15 23.33 -1.92 9.70
C ASP A 15 22.25 -0.85 9.66
N GLU A 16 22.20 -0.10 8.55
CA GLU A 16 21.19 0.92 8.37
C GLU A 16 19.80 0.24 8.40
N PRO A 17 18.79 0.89 9.05
CA PRO A 17 17.46 0.30 9.10
C PRO A 17 16.93 -0.01 7.70
N ILE A 18 16.28 -1.16 7.52
CA ILE A 18 15.69 -1.58 6.25
C ILE A 18 14.81 -0.47 5.66
N GLU A 19 14.95 -0.21 4.38
CA GLU A 19 14.07 0.71 3.65
C GLU A 19 12.65 0.18 3.63
N ILE A 20 11.66 1.08 3.58
CA ILE A 20 10.26 0.72 3.49
C ILE A 20 9.65 1.40 2.25
N PHE A 21 8.78 0.66 1.56
CA PHE A 21 7.81 1.21 0.63
C PHE A 21 6.46 1.27 1.34
N ASP A 22 5.92 2.48 1.56
CA ASP A 22 4.62 2.69 2.17
C ASP A 22 3.52 2.57 1.10
N ALA A 23 2.96 1.38 0.96
CA ALA A 23 1.98 1.06 -0.08
C ALA A 23 0.53 1.41 0.31
N HIS A 24 0.33 2.19 1.35
CA HIS A 24 -0.98 2.69 1.76
C HIS A 24 -0.82 4.00 2.55
N MET A 25 -0.83 5.13 1.85
CA MET A 25 -0.66 6.44 2.45
C MET A 25 -1.70 7.41 1.92
N HIS A 26 -2.28 8.22 2.82
CA HIS A 26 -3.23 9.28 2.49
C HIS A 26 -2.67 10.64 2.82
N TYR A 27 -2.61 11.51 1.81
CA TYR A 27 -2.26 12.92 2.00
C TYR A 27 -3.50 13.79 1.77
N ASN A 28 -4.48 13.68 2.68
CA ASN A 28 -5.78 14.34 2.54
C ASN A 28 -5.70 15.86 2.70
N TRP A 29 -6.46 16.58 1.88
CA TRP A 29 -6.59 18.04 1.88
C TRP A 29 -8.01 18.48 2.20
N GLU A 30 -8.47 18.21 3.43
CA GLU A 30 -9.79 18.58 3.90
C GLU A 30 -9.72 19.32 5.25
N PRO A 31 -9.95 20.64 5.27
CA PRO A 31 -10.05 21.63 4.17
C PRO A 31 -8.69 22.08 3.61
N LYS A 32 -7.60 21.71 4.28
CA LYS A 32 -6.20 21.95 3.93
C LYS A 32 -5.35 20.78 4.44
N PRO A 33 -4.13 20.58 3.91
CA PRO A 33 -3.26 19.53 4.41
C PRO A 33 -2.88 19.80 5.87
N HIS A 34 -2.73 18.72 6.67
CA HIS A 34 -2.27 18.79 8.05
C HIS A 34 -0.80 19.20 8.14
N TYR A 35 0.02 18.57 7.28
CA TYR A 35 1.43 18.92 7.06
C TYR A 35 1.61 19.46 5.65
N SER A 36 2.56 20.38 5.45
CA SER A 36 3.01 20.79 4.11
C SER A 36 3.67 19.62 3.37
N VAL A 37 3.79 19.75 2.06
CA VAL A 37 4.50 18.75 1.24
C VAL A 37 5.92 18.54 1.75
N ASP A 38 6.66 19.62 2.05
CA ASP A 38 8.05 19.56 2.53
C ASP A 38 8.16 18.80 3.86
N GLU A 39 7.23 19.04 4.80
CA GLU A 39 7.19 18.32 6.08
C GLU A 39 6.94 16.83 5.89
N VAL A 40 6.02 16.46 5.01
CA VAL A 40 5.72 15.06 4.69
C VAL A 40 6.92 14.39 4.02
N LEU A 41 7.56 15.05 3.06
CA LEU A 41 8.76 14.53 2.39
C LEU A 41 9.94 14.38 3.36
N ALA A 42 10.11 15.34 4.28
CA ALA A 42 11.12 15.24 5.34
C ALA A 42 10.84 14.05 6.29
N LEU A 43 9.57 13.78 6.59
CA LEU A 43 9.15 12.62 7.41
C LEU A 43 9.49 11.30 6.71
N PHE A 44 9.19 11.15 5.42
CA PHE A 44 9.56 9.96 4.66
C PHE A 44 11.07 9.73 4.65
N LYS A 45 11.85 10.77 4.35
CA LYS A 45 13.32 10.71 4.39
C LYS A 45 13.85 10.30 5.76
N LYS A 46 13.35 10.94 6.84
CA LYS A 46 13.74 10.63 8.23
C LYS A 46 13.51 9.16 8.57
N HIS A 47 12.44 8.57 8.08
CA HIS A 47 12.07 7.19 8.37
C HIS A 47 12.48 6.21 7.27
N ARG A 48 13.39 6.59 6.34
CA ARG A 48 13.90 5.74 5.25
C ARG A 48 12.79 5.06 4.45
N VAL A 49 11.75 5.84 4.15
CA VAL A 49 10.72 5.47 3.19
C VAL A 49 11.18 5.91 1.81
N THR A 50 11.34 4.96 0.90
CA THR A 50 11.90 5.17 -0.45
C THR A 50 10.86 5.06 -1.55
N GLY A 51 9.62 4.74 -1.20
CA GLY A 51 8.48 4.76 -2.11
C GLY A 51 7.17 4.87 -1.35
N ILE A 52 6.18 5.46 -2.00
CA ILE A 52 4.83 5.64 -1.46
C ILE A 52 3.79 5.32 -2.52
N LEU A 53 2.71 4.61 -2.16
CA LEU A 53 1.46 4.62 -2.88
C LEU A 53 0.63 5.77 -2.32
N ALA A 54 0.51 6.82 -3.12
CA ALA A 54 -0.08 8.08 -2.71
C ALA A 54 -1.55 8.18 -3.13
N THR A 55 -2.43 8.41 -2.17
CA THR A 55 -3.81 8.76 -2.40
C THR A 55 -4.19 9.99 -1.58
N SER A 56 -5.19 10.73 -2.02
CA SER A 56 -5.74 11.84 -1.24
C SER A 56 -7.21 12.10 -1.54
N ARG A 57 -7.85 12.77 -0.62
CA ARG A 57 -9.23 13.21 -0.73
C ARG A 57 -9.29 14.72 -0.44
N PRO A 58 -9.66 15.55 -1.43
CA PRO A 58 -9.69 15.23 -2.87
C PRO A 58 -8.29 14.88 -3.43
N ASN A 59 -8.22 14.49 -4.71
CA ASN A 59 -6.95 14.09 -5.36
C ASN A 59 -5.86 15.19 -5.40
N THR A 60 -6.17 16.41 -4.98
CA THR A 60 -5.26 17.56 -4.89
C THR A 60 -3.97 17.24 -4.11
N GLY A 61 -4.06 16.47 -3.02
CA GLY A 61 -2.87 16.09 -2.26
C GLY A 61 -1.96 15.14 -3.05
N THR A 62 -2.53 14.19 -3.80
CA THR A 62 -1.77 13.34 -4.72
C THR A 62 -1.08 14.17 -5.80
N HIS A 63 -1.79 15.17 -6.38
CA HIS A 63 -1.21 16.09 -7.36
C HIS A 63 -0.01 16.83 -6.77
N ALA A 64 -0.15 17.39 -5.56
CA ALA A 64 0.92 18.13 -4.90
C ALA A 64 2.19 17.28 -4.68
N LEU A 65 2.03 16.01 -4.31
CA LEU A 65 3.17 15.08 -4.17
C LEU A 65 3.82 14.75 -5.52
N MET A 66 3.03 14.62 -6.59
CA MET A 66 3.56 14.41 -7.94
C MET A 66 4.30 15.63 -8.46
N ASP A 67 3.76 16.83 -8.24
CA ASP A 67 4.34 18.10 -8.70
C ASP A 67 5.65 18.43 -7.96
N ALA A 68 5.79 17.99 -6.71
CA ALA A 68 7.02 18.16 -5.93
C ALA A 68 8.24 17.42 -6.49
N LYS A 69 8.03 16.35 -7.27
CA LYS A 69 9.10 15.53 -7.91
C LYS A 69 10.24 15.16 -6.94
N PRO A 70 9.94 14.56 -5.80
CA PRO A 70 10.91 14.35 -4.74
C PRO A 70 12.05 13.43 -5.20
N GLN A 71 13.30 13.86 -4.97
CA GLN A 71 14.47 13.06 -5.31
C GLN A 71 14.65 11.91 -4.31
N GLY A 72 14.85 10.69 -4.83
CA GLY A 72 15.07 9.49 -4.00
C GLY A 72 13.81 8.89 -3.35
N LEU A 73 12.63 9.41 -3.68
CA LEU A 73 11.34 8.85 -3.28
C LEU A 73 10.50 8.54 -4.53
N GLN A 74 10.14 7.27 -4.71
CA GLN A 74 9.20 6.87 -5.74
C GLN A 74 7.77 7.22 -5.31
N VAL A 75 7.07 8.07 -6.05
CA VAL A 75 5.65 8.36 -5.83
C VAL A 75 4.82 7.55 -6.82
N VAL A 76 3.94 6.70 -6.32
CA VAL A 76 3.00 5.89 -7.11
C VAL A 76 1.59 6.45 -6.88
N PRO A 77 1.08 7.30 -7.78
CA PRO A 77 -0.22 7.95 -7.59
C PRO A 77 -1.38 7.02 -7.92
N PHE A 78 -2.37 6.98 -7.02
CA PHE A 78 -3.65 6.32 -7.23
C PHE A 78 -4.78 7.34 -7.22
N ILE A 79 -5.78 7.16 -8.08
CA ILE A 79 -7.00 7.96 -8.10
C ILE A 79 -7.86 7.57 -6.91
N ARG A 80 -8.08 8.48 -5.95
CA ARG A 80 -9.07 8.27 -4.90
C ARG A 80 -10.45 8.57 -5.47
N PRO A 81 -11.42 7.62 -5.45
CA PRO A 81 -12.75 7.86 -6.02
C PRO A 81 -13.64 8.61 -5.02
N TYR A 82 -13.13 9.69 -4.43
CA TYR A 82 -13.83 10.52 -3.44
C TYR A 82 -13.51 11.99 -3.64
N ARG A 83 -14.56 12.81 -3.70
CA ARG A 83 -14.48 14.28 -3.68
C ARG A 83 -14.34 14.79 -2.24
N VAL A 84 -15.14 14.17 -1.34
CA VAL A 84 -15.25 14.49 0.08
C VAL A 84 -15.42 13.22 0.92
N ARG A 85 -15.31 13.34 2.25
CA ARG A 85 -15.40 12.19 3.16
C ARG A 85 -16.73 11.42 3.06
N ALA A 86 -17.83 12.08 2.74
CA ALA A 86 -19.14 11.43 2.60
C ALA A 86 -19.17 10.40 1.46
N ASP A 87 -18.36 10.60 0.41
CA ASP A 87 -18.31 9.70 -0.73
C ASP A 87 -17.85 8.28 -0.35
N ILE A 88 -17.16 8.10 0.77
CA ILE A 88 -16.72 6.78 1.28
C ILE A 88 -17.89 5.78 1.35
N GLN A 89 -19.09 6.24 1.72
CA GLN A 89 -20.26 5.40 1.89
C GLN A 89 -21.15 5.31 0.66
N THR A 90 -20.93 6.14 -0.36
CA THR A 90 -21.89 6.32 -1.47
C THR A 90 -21.26 6.20 -2.86
N TRP A 91 -19.95 6.24 -2.99
CA TRP A 91 -19.22 6.29 -4.25
C TRP A 91 -19.66 5.22 -5.27
N PHE A 92 -19.96 4.03 -4.78
CA PHE A 92 -20.32 2.87 -5.60
C PHE A 92 -21.71 2.97 -6.25
N GLY A 93 -22.54 3.93 -5.82
CA GLY A 93 -23.86 4.22 -6.38
C GLY A 93 -23.93 5.54 -7.13
N ASP A 94 -22.83 6.30 -7.21
CA ASP A 94 -22.80 7.64 -7.81
C ASP A 94 -22.05 7.61 -9.17
N PRO A 95 -22.78 7.78 -10.31
CA PRO A 95 -22.16 7.80 -11.64
C PRO A 95 -21.11 8.90 -11.80
N PHE A 96 -21.27 10.04 -11.13
CA PHE A 96 -20.31 11.16 -11.20
C PHE A 96 -18.97 10.83 -10.57
N ILE A 97 -18.90 9.82 -9.70
CA ILE A 97 -17.61 9.33 -9.20
C ILE A 97 -16.84 8.57 -10.29
N PHE A 98 -17.55 7.83 -11.15
CA PHE A 98 -16.90 7.19 -12.29
C PHE A 98 -16.39 8.23 -13.30
N ASP A 99 -17.16 9.29 -13.54
CA ASP A 99 -16.71 10.42 -14.37
C ASP A 99 -15.45 11.10 -13.76
N LEU A 100 -15.41 11.27 -12.43
CA LEU A 100 -14.22 11.76 -11.73
C LEU A 100 -13.00 10.88 -11.98
N VAL A 101 -13.17 9.56 -11.90
CA VAL A 101 -12.06 8.61 -12.15
C VAL A 101 -11.53 8.75 -13.57
N GLN A 102 -12.43 8.84 -14.56
CA GLN A 102 -12.05 9.01 -15.96
C GLN A 102 -11.34 10.35 -16.21
N GLU A 103 -11.81 11.42 -15.57
CA GLU A 103 -11.20 12.76 -15.70
C GLU A 103 -9.79 12.79 -15.07
N GLU A 104 -9.65 12.29 -13.86
CA GLU A 104 -8.34 12.20 -13.21
C GLU A 104 -7.36 11.34 -14.03
N PHE A 105 -7.82 10.24 -14.61
CA PHE A 105 -6.98 9.37 -15.42
C PHE A 105 -6.33 10.09 -16.61
N LYS A 106 -6.96 11.12 -17.19
CA LYS A 106 -6.40 11.92 -18.29
C LYS A 106 -5.07 12.60 -17.97
N ARG A 107 -4.71 12.72 -16.68
CA ARG A 107 -3.40 13.25 -16.25
C ARG A 107 -2.23 12.34 -16.67
N GLY A 108 -2.48 11.08 -17.03
CA GLY A 108 -1.54 10.18 -17.65
C GLY A 108 -0.50 9.52 -16.74
N TYR A 109 -0.46 9.83 -15.44
CA TYR A 109 0.53 9.28 -14.53
C TYR A 109 -0.01 8.27 -13.51
N TYR A 110 -1.32 8.15 -13.38
CA TYR A 110 -1.92 7.26 -12.38
C TYR A 110 -1.63 5.78 -12.66
N ARG A 111 -1.38 5.03 -11.57
CA ARG A 111 -1.06 3.59 -11.59
C ARG A 111 -2.17 2.73 -11.03
N GLY A 112 -3.21 3.33 -10.45
CA GLY A 112 -4.32 2.60 -9.86
C GLY A 112 -5.47 3.50 -9.43
N ILE A 113 -6.53 2.84 -8.93
CA ILE A 113 -7.74 3.45 -8.37
C ILE A 113 -7.92 2.95 -6.94
N GLY A 114 -8.13 3.85 -6.00
CA GLY A 114 -8.31 3.54 -4.57
C GLY A 114 -7.47 4.45 -3.68
N GLU A 115 -7.50 4.27 -2.40
CA GLU A 115 -8.27 3.27 -1.68
C GLU A 115 -9.79 3.55 -1.83
N PHE A 116 -10.57 2.53 -2.11
CA PHE A 116 -12.03 2.62 -2.05
C PHE A 116 -12.62 1.59 -1.08
N HIS A 117 -13.72 1.98 -0.40
CA HIS A 117 -14.40 1.14 0.58
C HIS A 117 -15.58 0.43 -0.08
N ILE A 118 -15.64 -0.89 0.05
CA ILE A 118 -16.73 -1.70 -0.46
C ILE A 118 -16.89 -2.98 0.37
N SER A 119 -18.11 -3.43 0.60
CA SER A 119 -18.35 -4.66 1.36
C SER A 119 -19.47 -5.49 0.76
N GLY A 120 -19.33 -6.81 0.87
CA GLY A 120 -20.32 -7.79 0.47
C GLY A 120 -20.88 -7.52 -0.93
N LYS A 121 -22.21 -7.64 -1.06
CA LYS A 121 -22.92 -7.50 -2.33
C LYS A 121 -22.90 -6.08 -2.94
N ALA A 122 -22.50 -5.04 -2.22
CA ALA A 122 -22.32 -3.72 -2.82
C ALA A 122 -21.28 -3.76 -3.96
N ALA A 123 -20.35 -4.71 -3.93
CA ALA A 123 -19.40 -4.96 -5.02
C ALA A 123 -20.05 -5.44 -6.34
N GLU A 124 -21.32 -5.84 -6.32
CA GLU A 124 -22.09 -6.21 -7.54
C GLU A 124 -22.66 -4.98 -8.26
N ASN A 125 -22.55 -3.79 -7.68
CA ASN A 125 -23.06 -2.56 -8.28
C ASN A 125 -22.42 -2.31 -9.65
N GLU A 126 -23.20 -1.78 -10.58
CA GLU A 126 -22.74 -1.56 -11.96
C GLU A 126 -21.57 -0.56 -12.06
N TRP A 127 -21.54 0.48 -11.21
CA TRP A 127 -20.46 1.48 -11.23
C TRP A 127 -19.15 0.91 -10.66
N VAL A 128 -19.25 0.00 -9.68
CA VAL A 128 -18.10 -0.77 -9.21
C VAL A 128 -17.55 -1.65 -10.33
N LYS A 129 -18.42 -2.39 -11.02
CA LYS A 129 -18.02 -3.23 -12.16
C LYS A 129 -17.38 -2.43 -13.28
N LYS A 130 -17.97 -1.26 -13.63
CA LYS A 130 -17.38 -0.34 -14.62
C LYS A 130 -16.00 0.16 -14.19
N THR A 131 -15.83 0.46 -12.89
CA THR A 131 -14.53 0.88 -12.35
C THR A 131 -13.48 -0.24 -12.43
N VAL A 132 -13.87 -1.48 -12.15
CA VAL A 132 -13.00 -2.65 -12.29
C VAL A 132 -12.60 -2.88 -13.75
N ASP A 133 -13.55 -2.83 -14.66
CA ASP A 133 -13.30 -3.03 -16.10
C ASP A 133 -12.41 -1.91 -16.66
N PHE A 134 -12.65 -0.67 -16.27
CA PHE A 134 -11.80 0.47 -16.61
C PHE A 134 -10.37 0.27 -16.10
N ALA A 135 -10.20 -0.18 -14.85
CA ALA A 135 -8.88 -0.46 -14.31
C ALA A 135 -8.14 -1.56 -15.10
N VAL A 136 -8.85 -2.60 -15.51
CA VAL A 136 -8.28 -3.69 -16.33
C VAL A 136 -7.93 -3.22 -17.73
N GLU A 137 -8.78 -2.41 -18.36
CA GLU A 137 -8.56 -1.87 -19.71
C GLU A 137 -7.32 -0.98 -19.76
N HIS A 138 -7.12 -0.18 -18.72
CA HIS A 138 -6.01 0.78 -18.64
C HIS A 138 -4.81 0.27 -17.84
N ASP A 139 -4.74 -1.03 -17.54
CA ASP A 139 -3.65 -1.66 -16.79
C ASP A 139 -3.38 -0.99 -15.42
N LEU A 140 -4.45 -0.61 -14.70
CA LEU A 140 -4.40 -0.02 -13.38
C LEU A 140 -4.56 -1.08 -12.28
N TYR A 141 -4.00 -0.82 -11.11
CA TYR A 141 -4.28 -1.56 -9.89
C TYR A 141 -5.56 -1.03 -9.23
N LEU A 142 -6.21 -1.89 -8.44
CA LEU A 142 -7.30 -1.51 -7.55
C LEU A 142 -6.81 -1.63 -6.11
N HIS A 143 -6.98 -0.60 -5.30
CA HIS A 143 -6.67 -0.65 -3.87
C HIS A 143 -8.00 -0.65 -3.10
N ALA A 144 -8.37 -1.83 -2.60
CA ALA A 144 -9.71 -2.10 -2.08
C ALA A 144 -9.71 -2.32 -0.56
N HIS A 145 -10.34 -1.42 0.17
CA HIS A 145 -10.75 -1.59 1.56
C HIS A 145 -12.06 -2.42 1.56
N ALA A 146 -11.91 -3.72 1.62
CA ALA A 146 -13.00 -4.64 1.35
C ALA A 146 -12.96 -5.88 2.24
N ASP A 147 -14.12 -6.45 2.53
CA ASP A 147 -14.21 -7.81 3.05
C ASP A 147 -13.86 -8.85 1.96
N ASP A 148 -13.66 -10.09 2.38
CA ASP A 148 -13.30 -11.18 1.47
C ASP A 148 -14.42 -11.49 0.45
N VAL A 149 -15.68 -11.29 0.83
CA VAL A 149 -16.84 -11.48 -0.07
C VAL A 149 -16.80 -10.46 -1.22
N ALA A 150 -16.56 -9.19 -0.90
CA ALA A 150 -16.45 -8.15 -1.93
C ALA A 150 -15.24 -8.40 -2.84
N VAL A 151 -14.07 -8.76 -2.29
CA VAL A 151 -12.88 -9.11 -3.08
C VAL A 151 -13.19 -10.28 -4.03
N GLU A 152 -13.88 -11.33 -3.55
CA GLU A 152 -14.28 -12.45 -4.42
C GLU A 152 -15.23 -12.02 -5.55
N ILE A 153 -16.16 -11.10 -5.27
CA ILE A 153 -17.09 -10.57 -6.29
C ILE A 153 -16.30 -9.81 -7.36
N LEU A 154 -15.39 -8.91 -6.96
CA LEU A 154 -14.55 -8.14 -7.88
C LEU A 154 -13.69 -9.07 -8.78
N MET A 155 -13.04 -10.06 -8.16
CA MET A 155 -12.19 -11.01 -8.87
C MET A 155 -12.97 -11.96 -9.80
N ARG A 156 -14.21 -12.32 -9.44
CA ARG A 156 -15.10 -13.12 -10.32
C ARG A 156 -15.65 -12.29 -11.47
N HIS A 157 -15.93 -10.99 -11.21
CA HIS A 157 -16.40 -10.09 -12.26
C HIS A 157 -15.33 -9.94 -13.36
N ASN A 158 -14.08 -9.69 -12.97
CA ASN A 158 -12.98 -9.61 -13.93
C ASN A 158 -11.71 -10.30 -13.39
N PRO A 159 -11.43 -11.55 -13.81
CA PRO A 159 -10.25 -12.29 -13.34
C PRO A 159 -8.89 -11.68 -13.71
N ARG A 160 -8.87 -10.68 -14.60
CA ARG A 160 -7.66 -9.93 -14.95
C ARG A 160 -7.36 -8.80 -13.99
N ALA A 161 -8.31 -8.42 -13.12
CA ALA A 161 -8.14 -7.36 -12.14
C ALA A 161 -6.92 -7.62 -11.23
N ARG A 162 -6.18 -6.57 -10.90
CA ARG A 162 -5.04 -6.57 -9.99
C ARG A 162 -5.45 -5.84 -8.73
N ILE A 163 -5.60 -6.55 -7.62
CA ILE A 163 -6.15 -5.99 -6.39
C ILE A 163 -5.10 -5.98 -5.28
N ILE A 164 -4.89 -4.81 -4.68
CA ILE A 164 -4.23 -4.63 -3.39
C ILE A 164 -5.34 -4.60 -2.34
N TRP A 165 -5.35 -5.60 -1.48
CA TRP A 165 -6.37 -5.76 -0.45
C TRP A 165 -5.94 -5.04 0.81
N ALA A 166 -6.47 -3.85 1.02
CA ALA A 166 -6.18 -3.04 2.19
C ALA A 166 -6.50 -3.82 3.48
N HIS A 167 -5.60 -3.73 4.45
CA HIS A 167 -5.68 -4.40 5.75
C HIS A 167 -5.76 -5.93 5.68
N THR A 168 -5.58 -6.53 4.53
CA THR A 168 -5.61 -8.00 4.31
C THR A 168 -6.81 -8.65 5.03
N GLY A 169 -8.01 -8.06 4.84
CA GLY A 169 -9.25 -8.56 5.43
C GLY A 169 -9.38 -8.37 6.95
N PHE A 170 -8.63 -7.43 7.55
CA PHE A 170 -8.71 -7.06 8.97
C PHE A 170 -8.52 -8.23 9.94
N GLY A 171 -9.61 -8.74 10.53
CA GLY A 171 -9.61 -9.80 11.52
C GLY A 171 -9.78 -11.21 10.96
N LEU A 172 -9.76 -11.41 9.65
CA LEU A 172 -9.88 -12.74 9.04
C LEU A 172 -8.75 -13.67 9.52
N SER A 173 -9.04 -14.95 9.62
CA SER A 173 -8.01 -15.96 9.94
C SER A 173 -6.95 -16.03 8.85
N THR A 174 -5.73 -16.41 9.22
CA THR A 174 -4.63 -16.64 8.29
C THR A 174 -4.94 -17.74 7.27
N ASP A 175 -5.75 -18.73 7.65
CA ASP A 175 -6.23 -19.77 6.73
C ASP A 175 -7.09 -19.18 5.62
N ARG A 176 -8.03 -18.27 5.96
CA ARG A 176 -8.85 -17.60 4.96
C ARG A 176 -8.03 -16.68 4.07
N VAL A 177 -7.07 -15.96 4.62
CA VAL A 177 -6.12 -15.15 3.82
C VAL A 177 -5.32 -16.04 2.87
N SER A 178 -4.82 -17.17 3.35
CA SER A 178 -4.08 -18.15 2.54
C SER A 178 -4.92 -18.71 1.39
N GLU A 179 -6.20 -19.05 1.66
CA GLU A 179 -7.15 -19.49 0.64
C GLU A 179 -7.32 -18.42 -0.45
N MET A 180 -7.56 -17.16 -0.05
CA MET A 180 -7.75 -16.04 -0.97
C MET A 180 -6.50 -15.80 -1.85
N LEU A 181 -5.30 -15.78 -1.25
CA LEU A 181 -4.05 -15.59 -1.98
C LEU A 181 -3.74 -16.76 -2.93
N SER A 182 -4.10 -18.00 -2.54
CA SER A 182 -3.95 -19.20 -3.38
C SER A 182 -4.89 -19.15 -4.58
N LYS A 183 -6.14 -18.74 -4.36
CA LYS A 183 -7.20 -18.70 -5.38
C LYS A 183 -6.97 -17.57 -6.40
N TYR A 184 -6.44 -16.43 -5.95
CA TYR A 184 -6.31 -15.22 -6.77
C TYR A 184 -4.85 -14.77 -6.94
N PRO A 185 -4.18 -15.18 -8.04
CA PRO A 185 -2.77 -14.85 -8.27
C PRO A 185 -2.47 -13.34 -8.37
N LYS A 186 -3.48 -12.53 -8.68
CA LYS A 186 -3.39 -11.07 -8.82
C LYS A 186 -3.97 -10.32 -7.61
N LEU A 187 -3.94 -10.96 -6.44
CA LEU A 187 -4.34 -10.37 -5.15
C LEU A 187 -3.11 -10.20 -4.27
N TRP A 188 -2.85 -9.03 -3.75
CA TRP A 188 -1.80 -8.71 -2.76
C TRP A 188 -2.44 -8.22 -1.48
N GLY A 189 -1.95 -8.66 -0.32
CA GLY A 189 -2.39 -8.17 0.98
C GLY A 189 -1.57 -6.97 1.43
N GLU A 190 -2.22 -5.89 1.82
CA GLU A 190 -1.58 -4.73 2.45
C GLU A 190 -1.84 -4.78 3.97
N LEU A 191 -0.84 -4.46 4.79
CA LEU A 191 -0.78 -4.85 6.20
C LEU A 191 -1.03 -3.72 7.21
N SER A 192 -1.41 -2.52 6.78
CA SER A 192 -1.80 -1.47 7.73
C SER A 192 -3.02 -1.92 8.56
N TYR A 193 -3.06 -1.56 9.83
CA TYR A 193 -4.10 -1.96 10.78
C TYR A 193 -4.37 -3.48 10.86
N ARG A 194 -3.55 -4.32 10.25
CA ARG A 194 -3.75 -5.76 10.32
C ARG A 194 -3.31 -6.31 11.67
N GLY A 195 -4.29 -6.70 12.48
CA GLY A 195 -4.05 -7.32 13.78
C GLY A 195 -3.52 -8.76 13.69
N GLY A 196 -2.93 -9.25 14.79
CA GLY A 196 -2.53 -10.64 14.93
C GLY A 196 -1.19 -11.01 14.28
N ILE A 197 -0.51 -10.08 13.59
CA ILE A 197 0.83 -10.31 13.02
C ILE A 197 1.83 -10.58 14.14
N VAL A 198 1.77 -9.78 15.21
CA VAL A 198 2.56 -9.98 16.41
C VAL A 198 1.64 -10.22 17.61
N ASP A 199 2.15 -10.93 18.62
CA ASP A 199 1.52 -11.09 19.91
C ASP A 199 1.73 -9.87 20.83
N GLY A 200 1.20 -9.93 22.05
CA GLY A 200 1.31 -8.84 23.03
C GLY A 200 2.75 -8.54 23.49
N SER A 201 3.72 -9.40 23.18
CA SER A 201 5.15 -9.17 23.44
C SER A 201 5.91 -8.61 22.24
N GLY A 202 5.23 -8.42 21.09
CA GLY A 202 5.86 -7.99 19.84
C GLY A 202 6.50 -9.12 19.05
N LYS A 203 6.29 -10.38 19.44
CA LYS A 203 6.80 -11.54 18.73
C LYS A 203 5.90 -11.88 17.55
N LEU A 204 6.51 -12.13 16.39
CA LEU A 204 5.81 -12.59 15.19
C LEU A 204 5.11 -13.93 15.46
N THR A 205 3.80 -13.99 15.24
CA THR A 205 3.02 -15.19 15.46
C THR A 205 3.39 -16.31 14.48
N ALA A 206 3.22 -17.56 14.88
CA ALA A 206 3.57 -18.72 14.05
C ALA A 206 2.74 -18.76 12.75
N GLU A 207 1.48 -18.40 12.83
CA GLU A 207 0.53 -18.39 11.73
C GLU A 207 0.92 -17.35 10.66
N TRP A 208 1.27 -16.13 11.08
CA TRP A 208 1.72 -15.08 10.15
C TRP A 208 3.10 -15.37 9.59
N ARG A 209 4.01 -15.94 10.39
CA ARG A 209 5.31 -16.41 9.89
C ARG A 209 5.12 -17.41 8.75
N ALA A 210 4.30 -18.44 8.96
CA ALA A 210 4.02 -19.46 7.96
C ALA A 210 3.41 -18.85 6.68
N LEU A 211 2.51 -17.86 6.85
CA LEU A 211 1.88 -17.17 5.73
C LEU A 211 2.88 -16.34 4.92
N PHE A 212 3.78 -15.60 5.58
CA PHE A 212 4.84 -14.82 4.92
C PHE A 212 5.87 -15.72 4.22
N GLU A 213 6.21 -16.84 4.82
CA GLU A 213 7.13 -17.84 4.22
C GLU A 213 6.50 -18.52 2.99
N ARG A 214 5.19 -18.77 3.02
CA ARG A 214 4.44 -19.37 1.90
C ARG A 214 4.22 -18.40 0.75
N TYR A 215 3.99 -17.12 1.03
CA TYR A 215 3.65 -16.08 0.05
C TYR A 215 4.54 -14.83 0.20
N PRO A 216 5.88 -14.97 0.10
CA PRO A 216 6.81 -13.87 0.39
C PRO A 216 6.66 -12.68 -0.56
N ASP A 217 6.10 -12.88 -1.74
CA ASP A 217 5.92 -11.89 -2.80
C ASP A 217 4.50 -11.26 -2.84
N ARG A 218 3.69 -11.51 -1.80
CA ARG A 218 2.27 -11.16 -1.84
C ARG A 218 1.83 -10.15 -0.78
N PHE A 219 2.75 -9.63 0.04
CA PHE A 219 2.43 -8.67 1.10
C PHE A 219 3.13 -7.34 0.90
N LEU A 220 2.42 -6.26 1.26
CA LEU A 220 2.85 -4.87 1.19
C LEU A 220 2.67 -4.23 2.57
N LEU A 221 3.52 -3.26 2.91
CA LEU A 221 3.37 -2.45 4.12
C LEU A 221 2.64 -1.15 3.81
N GLY A 222 1.94 -0.58 4.78
CA GLY A 222 1.30 0.71 4.64
C GLY A 222 1.12 1.45 5.96
N SER A 223 1.18 2.76 5.94
CA SER A 223 0.95 3.59 7.12
C SER A 223 -0.53 3.86 7.38
N ASP A 224 -1.31 3.95 6.31
CA ASP A 224 -2.72 4.34 6.32
C ASP A 224 -2.98 5.63 7.13
N THR A 225 -2.40 6.72 6.68
CA THR A 225 -2.49 8.04 7.31
C THR A 225 -3.82 8.75 7.00
N TRP A 226 -4.94 8.06 7.22
CA TRP A 226 -6.29 8.55 6.87
C TRP A 226 -6.81 9.68 7.74
N ILE A 227 -6.22 9.88 8.94
CA ILE A 227 -6.47 10.98 9.87
C ILE A 227 -5.18 11.66 10.29
N ASN A 228 -5.29 12.91 10.73
CA ASN A 228 -4.13 13.75 11.09
C ASN A 228 -3.29 13.17 12.23
N GLU A 229 -3.92 12.56 13.23
CA GLU A 229 -3.27 11.94 14.38
C GLU A 229 -2.32 10.80 13.98
N ARG A 230 -2.64 10.13 12.89
CA ARG A 230 -1.83 9.03 12.36
C ARG A 230 -0.46 9.48 11.85
N TRP A 231 -0.38 10.70 11.35
CA TRP A 231 0.90 11.31 10.96
C TRP A 231 1.84 11.50 12.16
N GLY A 232 1.29 11.82 13.34
CA GLY A 232 2.07 11.89 14.58
C GLY A 232 2.71 10.57 15.00
N SER A 233 2.08 9.44 14.65
CA SER A 233 2.56 8.08 14.93
C SER A 233 3.33 7.44 13.79
N TYR A 234 3.60 8.18 12.70
CA TYR A 234 4.21 7.62 11.48
C TYR A 234 5.55 6.91 11.77
N GLY A 235 6.40 7.53 12.58
CA GLY A 235 7.69 6.95 12.98
C GLY A 235 7.54 5.64 13.75
N ASP A 236 6.58 5.56 14.66
CA ASP A 236 6.32 4.37 15.47
C ASP A 236 5.76 3.23 14.60
N ILE A 237 4.93 3.54 13.61
CA ILE A 237 4.44 2.58 12.62
C ILE A 237 5.61 1.95 11.85
N MET A 238 6.50 2.78 11.32
CA MET A 238 7.67 2.31 10.57
C MET A 238 8.64 1.52 11.46
N ALA A 239 8.82 1.92 12.72
CA ALA A 239 9.62 1.18 13.69
C ALA A 239 8.98 -0.17 14.04
N GLY A 240 7.67 -0.22 14.22
CA GLY A 240 6.91 -1.45 14.47
C GLY A 240 7.06 -2.46 13.33
N TYR A 241 6.99 -2.01 12.08
CA TYR A 241 7.25 -2.88 10.93
C TYR A 241 8.65 -3.46 10.96
N ARG A 242 9.68 -2.65 11.20
CA ARG A 242 11.07 -3.12 11.28
C ARG A 242 11.28 -4.13 12.39
N ALA A 243 10.61 -3.94 13.53
CA ALA A 243 10.75 -4.83 14.68
C ALA A 243 10.29 -6.26 14.40
N TRP A 244 9.19 -6.46 13.68
CA TRP A 244 8.75 -7.81 13.34
C TRP A 244 9.39 -8.33 12.04
N LEU A 245 9.72 -7.49 11.08
CA LEU A 245 10.48 -7.87 9.89
C LEU A 245 11.83 -8.48 10.25
N ALA A 246 12.50 -7.94 11.28
CA ALA A 246 13.77 -8.48 11.79
C ALA A 246 13.67 -9.93 12.31
N GLN A 247 12.47 -10.44 12.53
CA GLN A 247 12.23 -11.81 12.96
C GLN A 247 12.04 -12.80 11.79
N LEU A 248 12.02 -12.28 10.55
CA LEU A 248 11.98 -13.08 9.31
C LEU A 248 13.40 -13.27 8.75
N THR A 249 13.51 -14.16 7.76
CA THR A 249 14.77 -14.22 7.00
C THR A 249 15.01 -12.90 6.27
N PRO A 250 16.27 -12.45 6.10
CA PRO A 250 16.56 -11.17 5.42
C PRO A 250 15.91 -11.06 4.04
N LYS A 251 15.85 -12.15 3.29
CA LYS A 251 15.22 -12.18 1.96
C LYS A 251 13.73 -11.85 2.05
N ILE A 252 12.97 -12.49 2.94
CA ILE A 252 11.53 -12.26 3.10
C ILE A 252 11.28 -10.86 3.66
N ALA A 253 12.08 -10.44 4.65
CA ALA A 253 11.98 -9.10 5.22
C ALA A 253 12.12 -8.01 4.14
N VAL A 254 13.13 -8.10 3.28
CA VAL A 254 13.36 -7.17 2.17
C VAL A 254 12.21 -7.19 1.15
N GLN A 255 11.72 -8.40 0.81
CA GLN A 255 10.59 -8.52 -0.12
C GLN A 255 9.35 -7.78 0.41
N ILE A 256 8.95 -8.02 1.66
CA ILE A 256 7.76 -7.40 2.26
C ILE A 256 7.99 -5.90 2.52
N ALA A 257 9.19 -5.51 2.98
CA ALA A 257 9.48 -4.11 3.31
C ALA A 257 9.36 -3.18 2.10
N HIS A 258 9.86 -3.59 0.95
CA HIS A 258 9.85 -2.74 -0.26
C HIS A 258 9.93 -3.52 -1.58
N GLY A 259 10.49 -4.74 -1.59
CA GLY A 259 10.75 -5.48 -2.82
C GLY A 259 9.49 -5.78 -3.62
N ASN A 260 8.42 -6.20 -2.95
CA ASN A 260 7.14 -6.50 -3.59
C ASN A 260 6.51 -5.25 -4.22
N ALA A 261 6.49 -4.13 -3.51
CA ALA A 261 5.98 -2.87 -4.04
C ALA A 261 6.83 -2.37 -5.23
N LYS A 262 8.17 -2.45 -5.14
CA LYS A 262 9.06 -2.14 -6.26
C LYS A 262 8.82 -3.06 -7.46
N ALA A 263 8.53 -4.34 -7.26
CA ALA A 263 8.20 -5.26 -8.35
C ALA A 263 6.88 -4.91 -9.04
N LEU A 264 5.87 -4.44 -8.28
CA LEU A 264 4.58 -4.03 -8.84
C LEU A 264 4.66 -2.69 -9.57
N PHE A 265 5.45 -1.74 -9.09
CA PHE A 265 5.43 -0.35 -9.54
C PHE A 265 6.75 0.14 -10.16
N GLY A 266 7.82 -0.67 -10.15
CA GLY A 266 9.17 -0.24 -10.49
C GLY A 266 9.46 -0.05 -11.99
N SER A 267 8.62 -0.51 -12.90
CA SER A 267 8.75 -0.17 -14.32
C SER A 267 8.11 1.20 -14.59
N GLU A 268 8.92 2.21 -14.95
CA GLU A 268 8.41 3.40 -15.61
C GLU A 268 7.68 2.98 -16.88
N ARG A 269 6.47 3.53 -17.08
CA ARG A 269 5.72 3.40 -18.32
C ARG A 269 6.14 4.53 -19.25
#